data_4ed0175dd0e317369fff291e9cb42b9a
#
_entry.id   4ed0175dd0e317369fff291e9cb42b9a
#
_cell.length_a   1.000
_cell.length_b   1.000
_cell.length_c   1.000
_cell.angle_alpha   90.00
_cell.angle_beta   90.00
_cell.angle_gamma   90.00
#
_symmetry.space_group_name_H-M   'P 1'
#
loop_
_entity.id
_entity.type
_entity.pdbx_description
1 polymer ?
#
loop_
_entity_poly.entity_id
_entity_poly.type
_entity_poly.pdbx_seq_one_letter_code
_entity_poly.pdbx_strand_id
1 'polypeptide(L)'
;MKVTIPTFRGEAPRLTARELPPTAAQEATNCRLQSGDLESWRQFTLTKTLSRTGAIQTIYKLNTQWISWNEQVDVARGVIAGDNTFRIFLTCPSLFATPRWTNFSLATTGSEPYPVTTRPLGVP
;
A
#
# COMPACT_ATOMS: atom_id res chain seq x y z
N MET A 1 42.51 -0.11 -14.37
CA MET A 1 42.28 -1.43 -13.74
C MET A 1 40.80 -1.80 -14.03
N LYS A 2 40.53 -2.94 -14.65
CA LYS A 2 39.14 -3.40 -14.93
C LYS A 2 38.85 -4.53 -13.96
N VAL A 3 37.81 -4.38 -13.13
CA VAL A 3 37.32 -5.42 -12.26
C VAL A 3 36.08 -6.02 -12.94
N THR A 4 36.09 -7.32 -13.17
CA THR A 4 34.96 -8.04 -13.78
C THR A 4 34.39 -9.00 -12.75
N ILE A 5 33.11 -8.84 -12.42
CA ILE A 5 32.36 -9.74 -11.53
C ILE A 5 31.50 -10.64 -12.43
N PRO A 6 31.87 -11.93 -12.60
CA PRO A 6 31.17 -12.81 -13.57
C PRO A 6 29.78 -13.21 -13.11
N THR A 7 29.52 -13.27 -11.80
CA THR A 7 28.21 -13.58 -11.23
C THR A 7 28.05 -12.88 -9.90
N PHE A 8 26.83 -12.48 -9.56
CA PHE A 8 26.49 -11.90 -8.27
C PHE A 8 25.63 -12.90 -7.46
N ARG A 9 26.11 -13.27 -6.25
CA ARG A 9 25.47 -14.30 -5.41
C ARG A 9 24.50 -13.75 -4.36
N GLY A 10 24.43 -12.44 -4.24
CA GLY A 10 23.53 -11.77 -3.30
C GLY A 10 24.24 -11.09 -2.13
N GLU A 11 23.49 -10.83 -1.08
CA GLU A 11 24.00 -10.16 0.13
C GLU A 11 24.53 -11.17 1.17
N ALA A 12 25.63 -10.82 1.78
CA ALA A 12 26.23 -11.52 2.91
C ALA A 12 26.58 -10.55 4.04
N PRO A 13 25.56 -9.96 4.73
CA PRO A 13 25.75 -8.87 5.69
C PRO A 13 26.55 -9.25 6.94
N ARG A 14 26.68 -10.55 7.22
CA ARG A 14 27.43 -11.06 8.38
C ARG A 14 28.92 -11.23 8.15
N LEU A 15 29.36 -11.16 6.89
CA LEU A 15 30.77 -11.32 6.55
C LEU A 15 31.48 -9.96 6.61
N THR A 16 32.70 -9.96 7.15
CA THR A 16 33.54 -8.77 7.10
C THR A 16 34.00 -8.50 5.66
N ALA A 17 34.34 -7.25 5.34
CA ALA A 17 34.79 -6.88 4.00
C ALA A 17 36.01 -7.70 3.50
N ARG A 18 36.82 -8.27 4.42
CA ARG A 18 37.97 -9.11 4.08
C ARG A 18 37.59 -10.55 3.73
N GLU A 19 36.48 -11.03 4.31
CA GLU A 19 35.98 -12.39 4.12
C GLU A 19 34.91 -12.47 3.01
N LEU A 20 34.46 -11.29 2.56
CA LEU A 20 33.42 -11.20 1.54
C LEU A 20 33.96 -11.70 0.20
N PRO A 21 33.33 -12.72 -0.42
CA PRO A 21 33.73 -13.15 -1.76
C PRO A 21 33.45 -12.01 -2.77
N PRO A 22 34.26 -11.89 -3.83
CA PRO A 22 34.11 -10.82 -4.84
C PRO A 22 32.78 -10.87 -5.61
N THR A 23 32.01 -11.93 -5.42
CA THR A 23 30.69 -12.15 -6.03
C THR A 23 29.52 -11.81 -5.10
N ALA A 24 29.77 -11.29 -3.89
CA ALA A 24 28.73 -10.91 -2.94
C ALA A 24 28.93 -9.48 -2.45
N ALA A 25 27.87 -8.87 -1.94
CA ALA A 25 27.88 -7.57 -1.29
C ALA A 25 27.51 -7.67 0.20
N GLN A 26 28.00 -6.77 1.03
CA GLN A 26 27.49 -6.62 2.40
C GLN A 26 26.11 -6.01 2.41
N GLU A 27 25.86 -5.07 1.50
CA GLU A 27 24.58 -4.39 1.33
C GLU A 27 24.32 -4.18 -0.16
N ALA A 28 23.11 -4.44 -0.62
CA ALA A 28 22.68 -4.22 -1.99
C ALA A 28 21.28 -3.59 -2.00
N THR A 29 21.23 -2.26 -2.02
CA THR A 29 19.99 -1.50 -2.02
C THR A 29 19.48 -1.30 -3.45
N ASN A 30 18.17 -1.48 -3.66
CA ASN A 30 17.50 -1.34 -4.96
C ASN A 30 18.07 -2.22 -6.09
N CYS A 31 18.50 -3.43 -5.73
CA CYS A 31 19.03 -4.39 -6.67
C CYS A 31 18.17 -5.63 -6.77
N ARG A 32 18.06 -6.18 -7.97
CA ARG A 32 17.47 -7.49 -8.23
C ARG A 32 18.59 -8.52 -8.36
N LEU A 33 18.56 -9.56 -7.53
CA LEU A 33 19.66 -10.52 -7.39
C LEU A 33 19.31 -11.94 -7.88
N GLN A 34 18.09 -12.13 -8.36
CA GLN A 34 17.55 -13.47 -8.64
C GLN A 34 18.17 -14.16 -9.87
N SER A 35 18.65 -13.38 -10.83
CA SER A 35 19.23 -13.90 -12.08
C SER A 35 20.72 -14.23 -11.96
N GLY A 36 21.38 -13.87 -10.87
CA GLY A 36 22.84 -13.89 -10.75
C GLY A 36 23.52 -12.66 -11.37
N ASP A 37 22.77 -11.79 -12.00
CA ASP A 37 23.22 -10.49 -12.51
C ASP A 37 22.83 -9.38 -11.53
N LEU A 38 23.62 -8.32 -11.48
CA LEU A 38 23.30 -7.13 -10.70
C LEU A 38 22.44 -6.19 -11.56
N GLU A 39 21.13 -6.33 -11.42
CA GLU A 39 20.16 -5.47 -12.09
C GLU A 39 19.56 -4.44 -11.14
N SER A 40 19.23 -3.24 -11.64
CA SER A 40 18.51 -2.25 -10.86
C SER A 40 17.06 -2.70 -10.62
N TRP A 41 16.60 -2.61 -9.36
CA TRP A 41 15.19 -2.79 -9.06
C TRP A 41 14.40 -1.55 -9.49
N ARG A 42 13.15 -1.76 -9.91
CA ARG A 42 12.26 -0.65 -10.29
C ARG A 42 12.01 0.25 -9.07
N GLN A 43 12.17 1.54 -9.25
CA GLN A 43 11.81 2.52 -8.22
C GLN A 43 10.29 2.55 -7.99
N PHE A 44 9.89 2.84 -6.76
CA PHE A 44 8.51 3.17 -6.46
C PHE A 44 8.13 4.47 -7.16
N THR A 45 7.01 4.46 -7.85
CA THR A 45 6.45 5.67 -8.46
C THR A 45 5.35 6.20 -7.55
N LEU A 46 5.41 7.49 -7.23
CA LEU A 46 4.35 8.15 -6.48
C LEU A 46 3.04 8.07 -7.27
N THR A 47 2.05 7.36 -6.72
CA THR A 47 0.74 7.21 -7.35
C THR A 47 -0.22 8.33 -6.97
N LYS A 48 -0.25 8.71 -5.69
CA LYS A 48 -1.16 9.73 -5.16
C LYS A 48 -0.62 10.28 -3.84
N THR A 49 -0.71 11.58 -3.66
CA THR A 49 -0.56 12.21 -2.36
C THR A 49 -1.94 12.36 -1.72
N LEU A 50 -2.11 11.86 -0.50
CA LEU A 50 -3.36 11.97 0.23
C LEU A 50 -3.42 13.32 0.96
N SER A 51 -4.59 13.96 0.91
CA SER A 51 -4.81 15.26 1.57
C SER A 51 -5.14 15.14 3.06
N ARG A 52 -5.35 13.92 3.58
CA ARG A 52 -5.61 13.70 5.01
C ARG A 52 -4.35 13.96 5.84
N THR A 53 -4.49 14.81 6.85
CA THR A 53 -3.43 15.14 7.81
C THR A 53 -3.38 14.15 8.96
N GLY A 54 -2.22 14.02 9.60
CA GLY A 54 -1.98 13.09 10.72
C GLY A 54 -1.50 11.71 10.29
N ALA A 55 -1.37 10.81 11.25
CA ALA A 55 -0.96 9.44 11.00
C ALA A 55 -2.09 8.64 10.35
N ILE A 56 -1.91 8.25 9.11
CA ILE A 56 -2.87 7.43 8.37
C ILE A 56 -2.66 5.96 8.74
N GLN A 57 -3.70 5.30 9.24
CA GLN A 57 -3.66 3.89 9.62
C GLN A 57 -4.35 2.98 8.60
N THR A 58 -5.35 3.49 7.88
CA THR A 58 -6.06 2.71 6.86
C THR A 58 -6.15 3.46 5.55
N ILE A 59 -5.82 2.76 4.46
CA ILE A 59 -5.95 3.25 3.08
C ILE A 59 -6.67 2.19 2.26
N TYR A 60 -7.65 2.62 1.47
CA TYR A 60 -8.39 1.74 0.58
C TYR A 60 -8.62 2.41 -0.78
N LYS A 61 -8.43 1.66 -1.87
CA LYS A 61 -8.71 2.16 -3.22
C LYS A 61 -10.15 1.84 -3.61
N LEU A 62 -10.98 2.87 -3.66
CA LEU A 62 -12.37 2.77 -4.10
C LEU A 62 -12.49 3.25 -5.55
N ASN A 63 -12.58 2.31 -6.48
CA ASN A 63 -12.56 2.58 -7.91
C ASN A 63 -11.31 3.39 -8.32
N THR A 64 -11.48 4.65 -8.71
CA THR A 64 -10.40 5.55 -9.15
C THR A 64 -9.85 6.43 -8.02
N GLN A 65 -10.51 6.49 -6.88
CA GLN A 65 -10.13 7.35 -5.75
C GLN A 65 -9.57 6.56 -4.57
N TRP A 66 -8.72 7.20 -3.81
CA TRP A 66 -8.17 6.69 -2.57
C TRP A 66 -8.92 7.29 -1.39
N ILE A 67 -9.37 6.42 -0.49
CA ILE A 67 -9.98 6.79 0.78
C ILE A 67 -9.05 6.40 1.92
N SER A 68 -9.04 7.17 2.99
CA SER A 68 -8.10 6.98 4.08
C SER A 68 -8.70 7.38 5.42
N TRP A 69 -8.16 6.79 6.49
CA TRP A 69 -8.55 7.11 7.87
C TRP A 69 -7.32 7.16 8.77
N ASN A 70 -7.43 7.93 9.84
CA ASN A 70 -6.41 7.99 10.89
C ASN A 70 -6.60 6.90 11.95
N GLU A 71 -7.60 6.06 11.77
CA GLU A 71 -7.94 4.92 12.60
C GLU A 71 -7.85 3.62 11.79
N GLN A 72 -7.78 2.51 12.51
CA GLN A 72 -7.86 1.19 11.87
C GLN A 72 -9.31 0.87 11.54
N VAL A 73 -9.66 1.01 10.27
CA VAL A 73 -10.99 0.75 9.74
C VAL A 73 -10.96 -0.52 8.91
N ASP A 74 -11.82 -1.47 9.25
CA ASP A 74 -12.02 -2.66 8.43
C ASP A 74 -12.96 -2.32 7.27
N VAL A 75 -12.54 -2.67 6.06
CA VAL A 75 -13.27 -2.35 4.82
C VAL A 75 -13.62 -3.64 4.10
N ALA A 76 -14.90 -3.89 3.90
CA ALA A 76 -15.41 -5.01 3.12
C ALA A 76 -16.14 -4.52 1.88
N ARG A 77 -15.82 -5.08 0.72
CA ARG A 77 -16.52 -4.78 -0.53
C ARG A 77 -17.88 -5.49 -0.57
N GLY A 78 -18.90 -4.82 -1.10
CA GLY A 78 -20.19 -5.45 -1.41
C GLY A 78 -20.01 -6.55 -2.45
N VAL A 79 -20.62 -7.71 -2.19
CA VAL A 79 -20.51 -8.93 -3.02
C VAL A 79 -21.63 -9.07 -4.05
N ILE A 80 -22.44 -8.04 -4.26
CA ILE A 80 -23.56 -8.06 -5.20
C ILE A 80 -23.00 -8.08 -6.62
N ALA A 81 -23.30 -9.11 -7.36
CA ALA A 81 -22.92 -9.22 -8.76
C ALA A 81 -23.58 -8.09 -9.58
N GLY A 82 -22.78 -7.40 -10.41
CA GLY A 82 -23.25 -6.28 -11.23
C GLY A 82 -23.43 -4.94 -10.48
N ASP A 83 -23.00 -4.84 -9.22
CA ASP A 83 -23.02 -3.56 -8.49
C ASP A 83 -22.00 -2.58 -9.06
N ASN A 84 -22.48 -1.62 -9.84
CA ASN A 84 -21.68 -0.54 -10.41
C ASN A 84 -21.50 0.65 -9.45
N THR A 85 -22.07 0.59 -8.24
CA THR A 85 -21.98 1.67 -7.26
C THR A 85 -20.72 1.60 -6.41
N PHE A 86 -19.97 0.50 -6.51
CA PHE A 86 -18.77 0.24 -5.70
C PHE A 86 -19.04 0.37 -4.20
N ARG A 87 -20.10 -0.28 -3.73
CA ARG A 87 -20.49 -0.25 -2.32
C ARG A 87 -19.47 -0.96 -1.45
N ILE A 88 -19.13 -0.32 -0.33
CA ILE A 88 -18.26 -0.87 0.72
C ILE A 88 -18.93 -0.72 2.08
N PHE A 89 -18.61 -1.64 2.96
CA PHE A 89 -19.02 -1.66 4.36
C PHE A 89 -17.80 -1.38 5.23
N LEU A 90 -18.03 -0.64 6.30
CA LEU A 90 -16.97 -0.10 7.17
C LEU A 90 -17.29 -0.45 8.61
N THR A 91 -16.31 -0.96 9.33
CA THR A 91 -16.36 -1.14 10.78
C THR A 91 -15.13 -0.56 11.44
N CYS A 92 -15.35 0.17 12.52
CA CYS A 92 -14.28 0.73 13.34
C CYS A 92 -14.92 1.14 14.68
N PRO A 93 -14.78 0.33 15.75
CA PRO A 93 -15.43 0.61 17.04
C PRO A 93 -15.03 1.96 17.67
N SER A 94 -13.81 2.43 17.40
CA SER A 94 -13.33 3.74 17.90
C SER A 94 -13.96 4.94 17.17
N LEU A 95 -14.36 4.77 15.91
CA LEU A 95 -14.87 5.86 15.06
C LEU A 95 -16.39 5.79 14.85
N PHE A 96 -16.96 4.60 14.83
CA PHE A 96 -18.36 4.35 14.51
C PHE A 96 -19.03 3.46 15.56
N ALA A 97 -20.09 3.95 16.19
CA ALA A 97 -20.88 3.16 17.13
C ALA A 97 -21.59 1.95 16.45
N THR A 98 -21.88 2.05 15.16
CA THR A 98 -22.52 1.00 14.37
C THR A 98 -21.77 0.83 13.04
N PRO A 99 -21.82 -0.37 12.43
CA PRO A 99 -21.28 -0.56 11.07
C PRO A 99 -21.88 0.47 10.11
N ARG A 100 -21.06 0.92 9.18
CA ARG A 100 -21.43 1.93 8.18
C ARG A 100 -21.22 1.40 6.78
N TRP A 101 -21.83 2.07 5.83
CA TRP A 101 -21.58 1.81 4.42
C TRP A 101 -21.41 3.11 3.65
N THR A 102 -20.75 3.03 2.53
CA THR A 102 -20.65 4.10 1.54
C THR A 102 -20.55 3.49 0.15
N ASN A 103 -20.70 4.31 -0.86
CA ASN A 103 -20.43 3.95 -2.25
C ASN A 103 -19.55 5.02 -2.88
N PHE A 104 -19.13 4.81 -4.12
CA PHE A 104 -18.23 5.74 -4.80
C PHE A 104 -18.78 7.18 -4.80
N SER A 105 -20.04 7.36 -5.17
CA SER A 105 -20.68 8.69 -5.23
C SER A 105 -20.73 9.37 -3.86
N LEU A 106 -21.19 8.68 -2.82
CA LEU A 106 -21.28 9.25 -1.46
C LEU A 106 -19.89 9.56 -0.87
N ALA A 107 -18.94 8.65 -1.10
CA ALA A 107 -17.58 8.83 -0.56
C ALA A 107 -16.86 10.03 -1.18
N THR A 108 -17.15 10.34 -2.44
CA THR A 108 -16.45 11.38 -3.22
C THR A 108 -17.30 12.63 -3.47
N THR A 109 -18.43 12.79 -2.75
CA THR A 109 -19.26 13.98 -2.83
C THR A 109 -18.56 15.15 -2.15
N GLY A 110 -17.90 16.02 -2.91
CA GLY A 110 -17.17 17.17 -2.39
C GLY A 110 -15.65 17.03 -2.55
N SER A 111 -14.91 17.73 -1.69
CA SER A 111 -13.44 17.77 -1.73
C SER A 111 -12.80 16.73 -0.80
N GLU A 112 -11.56 16.33 -1.13
CA GLU A 112 -10.74 15.50 -0.24
C GLU A 112 -10.55 16.17 1.15
N PRO A 113 -10.32 15.39 2.22
CA PRO A 113 -10.01 13.96 2.26
C PRO A 113 -11.24 13.03 2.23
N TYR A 114 -11.15 11.98 1.44
CA TYR A 114 -12.21 10.97 1.35
C TYR A 114 -12.10 9.89 2.43
N PRO A 115 -13.22 9.24 2.85
CA PRO A 115 -14.59 9.47 2.39
C PRO A 115 -15.20 10.72 3.02
N VAL A 116 -16.03 11.44 2.26
CA VAL A 116 -16.77 12.61 2.78
C VAL A 116 -17.99 12.14 3.54
N THR A 117 -18.77 11.22 2.97
CA THR A 117 -20.04 10.77 3.55
C THR A 117 -20.08 9.26 3.70
N THR A 118 -20.51 8.83 4.88
CA THR A 118 -20.84 7.43 5.19
C THR A 118 -22.20 7.37 5.85
N ARG A 119 -22.96 6.29 5.64
CA ARG A 119 -24.28 6.08 6.24
C ARG A 119 -24.24 4.91 7.22
N PRO A 120 -24.97 4.95 8.35
CA PRO A 120 -25.08 3.80 9.21
C PRO A 120 -25.75 2.65 8.44
N LEU A 121 -25.28 1.44 8.67
CA LEU A 121 -25.98 0.25 8.24
C LEU A 121 -27.20 0.13 9.16
N GLY A 122 -28.39 0.31 8.60
CA GLY A 122 -29.61 0.22 9.39
C GLY A 122 -29.68 -1.11 10.13
N VAL A 123 -29.89 -1.06 11.43
CA VAL A 123 -30.25 -2.23 12.22
C VAL A 123 -31.78 -2.34 12.10
N PRO A 124 -32.31 -3.51 11.73
CA PRO A 124 -33.73 -3.72 11.69
C PRO A 124 -34.37 -3.61 13.09
#